data_044fa7143fa9583ca20b791aae82e15e
#
_entry.id   044fa7143fa9583ca20b791aae82e15e
#
_cell.length_a   1.000
_cell.length_b   1.000
_cell.length_c   1.000
_cell.angle_alpha   90.00
_cell.angle_beta   90.00
_cell.angle_gamma   90.00
#
_symmetry.space_group_name_H-M   'P 1'
#
loop_
_entity.id
_entity.type
_entity.pdbx_description
1 polymer ?
#
loop_
_entity_poly.entity_id
_entity_poly.type
_entity_poly.pdbx_seq_one_letter_code
_entity_poly.pdbx_strand_id
1 'polypeptide(L)'
;MTDEQVALLQDLMFHTVPGDLAAAEASFRADMRTLYGKASKAAKADIAEALAESAIDLRSVLPEWNLKNKSRHGNAVCSQGELDAEFDMTVALLRELGEAEQAKRAEAEAEQIKTSNLARMCRKSLEGEMNTHWGNDYASGLRKAMQKGAILVTTNPVLVDIARKEDPKFWTPVRDALREKHGVSDPVALGYAMTIQVVVANAKLLRPIWEITGHALGYVSLQLNPKEARNAAKMIREAVAVYSQLEEELGGTPNTVFKVPGTAAGIDVASAVTAKGMGVNVTVNYSLPQQIAFAGAIEKNSTAPVSFRTHMDGRLDDPVGEELEAAGVSDWEQVKTWATTAIRQREYTMLCNPPCEGGLGFGKSAPLAASGRGPWNITRTLANGPVTMFITVFPNRQDEFDEKKRQLKPDGMWTPLPKGTLEKLYQSRIFRQAYEPDGMEPKEFISFVPSARTLKQFGDAYDEFLEWMCKG
;
A
#
# COMPACT_ATOMS: atom_id res chain seq x y z
N MET A 1 -18.22 -2.40 -10.79
CA MET A 1 -17.81 -3.49 -11.72
C MET A 1 -18.08 -4.82 -11.04
N THR A 2 -18.58 -5.81 -11.76
CA THR A 2 -18.66 -7.18 -11.24
C THR A 2 -17.28 -7.81 -11.18
N ASP A 3 -17.10 -8.85 -10.36
CA ASP A 3 -15.83 -9.59 -10.29
C ASP A 3 -15.39 -10.14 -11.65
N GLU A 4 -16.33 -10.53 -12.50
CA GLU A 4 -16.08 -11.00 -13.87
C GLU A 4 -15.51 -9.89 -14.77
N GLN A 5 -16.02 -8.67 -14.65
CA GLN A 5 -15.51 -7.51 -15.40
C GLN A 5 -14.11 -7.12 -14.93
N VAL A 6 -13.85 -7.20 -13.62
CA VAL A 6 -12.52 -6.97 -13.06
C VAL A 6 -11.54 -8.03 -13.56
N ALA A 7 -11.92 -9.31 -13.52
CA ALA A 7 -11.10 -10.41 -14.00
C ALA A 7 -10.77 -10.27 -15.50
N LEU A 8 -11.77 -9.95 -16.32
CA LEU A 8 -11.58 -9.73 -17.75
C LEU A 8 -10.58 -8.60 -18.04
N LEU A 9 -10.70 -7.47 -17.34
CA LEU A 9 -9.77 -6.35 -17.49
C LEU A 9 -8.36 -6.68 -17.02
N GLN A 10 -8.23 -7.49 -15.96
CA GLN A 10 -6.94 -7.97 -15.49
C GLN A 10 -6.28 -8.91 -16.51
N ASP A 11 -7.04 -9.83 -17.09
CA ASP A 11 -6.55 -10.73 -18.13
C ASP A 11 -6.06 -9.96 -19.35
N LEU A 12 -6.82 -8.97 -19.81
CA LEU A 12 -6.42 -8.10 -20.93
C LEU A 12 -5.09 -7.38 -20.65
N MET A 13 -4.95 -6.78 -19.45
CA MET A 13 -3.79 -5.96 -19.10
C MET A 13 -2.53 -6.75 -18.81
N PHE A 14 -2.64 -7.91 -18.15
CA PHE A 14 -1.49 -8.62 -17.59
C PHE A 14 -1.12 -9.91 -18.31
N HIS A 15 -2.06 -10.53 -19.02
CA HIS A 15 -1.85 -11.85 -19.65
C HIS A 15 -1.81 -11.84 -21.19
N THR A 16 -2.29 -10.78 -21.82
CA THR A 16 -2.38 -10.70 -23.29
C THR A 16 -1.01 -10.62 -23.94
N VAL A 17 -0.80 -11.41 -24.99
CA VAL A 17 0.40 -11.36 -25.85
C VAL A 17 0.16 -10.46 -27.07
N PRO A 18 1.22 -10.01 -27.77
CA PRO A 18 1.09 -9.20 -28.98
C PRO A 18 0.21 -9.89 -30.02
N GLY A 19 -0.69 -9.14 -30.62
CA GLY A 19 -1.69 -9.66 -31.55
C GLY A 19 -2.99 -10.12 -30.90
N ASP A 20 -2.95 -10.50 -29.61
CA ASP A 20 -4.13 -10.91 -28.87
C ASP A 20 -4.85 -9.71 -28.22
N LEU A 21 -4.11 -8.63 -27.91
CA LEU A 21 -4.68 -7.43 -27.31
C LEU A 21 -5.77 -6.84 -28.21
N ALA A 22 -5.49 -6.62 -29.48
CA ALA A 22 -6.46 -6.03 -30.41
C ALA A 22 -7.70 -6.91 -30.57
N ALA A 23 -7.53 -8.23 -30.66
CA ALA A 23 -8.64 -9.18 -30.75
C ALA A 23 -9.46 -9.22 -29.46
N ALA A 24 -8.81 -9.25 -28.30
CA ALA A 24 -9.45 -9.26 -27.00
C ALA A 24 -10.22 -7.96 -26.73
N GLU A 25 -9.61 -6.81 -27.01
CA GLU A 25 -10.27 -5.50 -26.88
C GLU A 25 -11.44 -5.35 -27.88
N ALA A 26 -11.31 -5.84 -29.11
CA ALA A 26 -12.41 -5.84 -30.07
C ALA A 26 -13.59 -6.69 -29.58
N SER A 27 -13.32 -7.88 -29.03
CA SER A 27 -14.35 -8.73 -28.43
C SER A 27 -15.01 -8.05 -27.23
N PHE A 28 -14.21 -7.50 -26.32
CA PHE A 28 -14.70 -6.75 -25.15
C PHE A 28 -15.64 -5.59 -25.58
N ARG A 29 -15.22 -4.79 -26.54
CA ARG A 29 -16.06 -3.69 -27.04
C ARG A 29 -17.35 -4.18 -27.71
N ALA A 30 -17.31 -5.30 -28.43
CA ALA A 30 -18.51 -5.90 -29.03
C ALA A 30 -19.49 -6.41 -27.99
N ASP A 31 -18.98 -7.06 -26.94
CA ASP A 31 -19.79 -7.54 -25.82
C ASP A 31 -20.41 -6.37 -25.04
N MET A 32 -19.64 -5.34 -24.74
CA MET A 32 -20.11 -4.13 -24.05
C MET A 32 -21.18 -3.40 -24.86
N ARG A 33 -21.02 -3.27 -26.20
CA ARG A 33 -22.03 -2.70 -27.09
C ARG A 33 -23.33 -3.51 -27.03
N THR A 34 -23.25 -4.84 -27.05
CA THR A 34 -24.40 -5.75 -27.01
C THR A 34 -25.12 -5.65 -25.66
N LEU A 35 -24.38 -5.65 -24.56
CA LEU A 35 -24.91 -5.51 -23.21
C LEU A 35 -25.56 -4.15 -23.02
N TYR A 36 -24.94 -3.07 -23.48
CA TYR A 36 -25.47 -1.71 -23.37
C TYR A 36 -26.82 -1.57 -24.09
N GLY A 37 -26.97 -2.18 -25.26
CA GLY A 37 -28.21 -2.16 -26.03
C GLY A 37 -29.41 -2.81 -25.31
N LYS A 38 -29.15 -3.76 -24.40
CA LYS A 38 -30.16 -4.52 -23.64
C LYS A 38 -30.31 -4.04 -22.19
N ALA A 39 -29.47 -3.14 -21.74
CA ALA A 39 -29.34 -2.77 -20.34
C ALA A 39 -30.40 -1.76 -19.88
N SER A 40 -30.78 -1.82 -18.59
CA SER A 40 -31.49 -0.75 -17.90
C SER A 40 -30.64 0.52 -17.81
N LYS A 41 -31.26 1.66 -17.47
CA LYS A 41 -30.53 2.92 -17.32
C LYS A 41 -29.39 2.85 -16.30
N ALA A 42 -29.60 2.15 -15.19
CA ALA A 42 -28.56 1.96 -14.17
C ALA A 42 -27.41 1.10 -14.71
N ALA A 43 -27.73 -0.05 -15.31
CA ALA A 43 -26.72 -0.93 -15.89
C ALA A 43 -25.95 -0.29 -17.06
N LYS A 44 -26.54 0.64 -17.81
CA LYS A 44 -25.83 1.44 -18.82
C LYS A 44 -24.74 2.30 -18.21
N ALA A 45 -25.00 2.92 -17.06
CA ALA A 45 -24.00 3.71 -16.37
C ALA A 45 -22.81 2.84 -15.92
N ASP A 46 -23.07 1.63 -15.41
CA ASP A 46 -22.01 0.69 -15.02
C ASP A 46 -21.18 0.21 -16.21
N ILE A 47 -21.82 -0.03 -17.37
CA ILE A 47 -21.11 -0.41 -18.60
C ILE A 47 -20.26 0.74 -19.13
N ALA A 48 -20.77 1.96 -19.11
CA ALA A 48 -20.04 3.14 -19.55
C ALA A 48 -18.84 3.41 -18.61
N GLU A 49 -19.00 3.22 -17.32
CA GLU A 49 -17.92 3.29 -16.33
C GLU A 49 -16.84 2.24 -16.62
N ALA A 50 -17.22 0.97 -16.88
CA ALA A 50 -16.30 -0.11 -17.20
C ALA A 50 -15.50 0.17 -18.48
N LEU A 51 -16.15 0.71 -19.52
CA LEU A 51 -15.49 1.11 -20.77
C LEU A 51 -14.49 2.26 -20.54
N ALA A 52 -14.86 3.27 -19.75
CA ALA A 52 -13.98 4.38 -19.42
C ALA A 52 -12.76 3.91 -18.63
N GLU A 53 -12.95 3.06 -17.64
CA GLU A 53 -11.84 2.49 -16.85
C GLU A 53 -10.91 1.61 -17.70
N SER A 54 -11.47 0.81 -18.63
CA SER A 54 -10.66 0.04 -19.59
C SER A 54 -9.81 0.96 -20.45
N ALA A 55 -10.40 2.03 -20.99
CA ALA A 55 -9.65 3.00 -21.78
C ALA A 55 -8.51 3.64 -20.97
N ILE A 56 -8.78 4.06 -19.72
CA ILE A 56 -7.76 4.65 -18.84
C ILE A 56 -6.62 3.67 -18.59
N ASP A 57 -6.94 2.39 -18.36
CA ASP A 57 -5.94 1.35 -18.13
C ASP A 57 -4.95 1.24 -19.31
N LEU A 58 -5.42 1.34 -20.55
CA LEU A 58 -4.56 1.28 -21.74
C LEU A 58 -3.50 2.38 -21.80
N ARG A 59 -3.74 3.54 -21.21
CA ARG A 59 -2.80 4.68 -21.12
C ARG A 59 -2.21 4.88 -19.73
N SER A 60 -2.44 3.94 -18.81
CA SER A 60 -1.85 3.92 -17.47
C SER A 60 -0.48 3.25 -17.46
N VAL A 61 0.09 3.08 -16.27
CA VAL A 61 1.32 2.29 -16.08
C VAL A 61 1.07 0.78 -16.08
N LEU A 62 -0.19 0.31 -16.07
CA LEU A 62 -0.51 -1.11 -16.00
C LEU A 62 0.06 -1.93 -17.18
N PRO A 63 -0.04 -1.50 -18.45
CA PRO A 63 0.59 -2.21 -19.54
C PRO A 63 2.12 -2.29 -19.42
N GLU A 64 2.74 -1.30 -18.81
CA GLU A 64 4.20 -1.22 -18.66
C GLU A 64 4.75 -2.33 -17.75
N TRP A 65 4.00 -2.77 -16.74
CA TRP A 65 4.34 -3.94 -15.93
C TRP A 65 4.45 -5.20 -16.78
N ASN A 66 3.51 -5.39 -17.68
CA ASN A 66 3.49 -6.52 -18.59
C ASN A 66 4.64 -6.46 -19.61
N LEU A 67 4.85 -5.29 -20.25
CA LEU A 67 5.99 -5.01 -21.14
C LEU A 67 7.32 -5.38 -20.48
N LYS A 68 7.57 -4.92 -19.26
CA LYS A 68 8.82 -5.16 -18.55
C LYS A 68 9.08 -6.64 -18.28
N ASN A 69 8.06 -7.37 -17.87
CA ASN A 69 8.23 -8.78 -17.49
C ASN A 69 8.29 -9.70 -18.71
N LYS A 70 7.48 -9.48 -19.74
CA LYS A 70 7.51 -10.31 -20.96
C LYS A 70 8.77 -10.08 -21.80
N SER A 71 9.30 -8.85 -21.83
CA SER A 71 10.57 -8.56 -22.53
C SER A 71 11.75 -9.34 -21.93
N ARG A 72 11.74 -9.60 -20.61
CA ARG A 72 12.74 -10.45 -19.95
C ARG A 72 12.70 -11.89 -20.40
N HIS A 73 11.56 -12.35 -20.91
CA HIS A 73 11.38 -13.73 -21.41
C HIS A 73 11.43 -13.82 -22.94
N GLY A 74 11.86 -12.74 -23.63
CA GLY A 74 11.98 -12.71 -25.10
C GLY A 74 10.65 -12.57 -25.85
N ASN A 75 9.53 -12.35 -25.18
CA ASN A 75 8.23 -12.16 -25.79
C ASN A 75 7.96 -10.69 -25.99
N ALA A 76 7.83 -10.25 -27.23
CA ALA A 76 7.36 -8.89 -27.52
C ALA A 76 5.95 -8.69 -26.95
N VAL A 77 5.65 -7.49 -26.52
CA VAL A 77 4.31 -7.07 -26.03
C VAL A 77 3.84 -5.93 -26.94
N CYS A 78 2.55 -5.63 -26.94
CA CYS A 78 1.96 -4.58 -27.75
C CYS A 78 2.78 -3.28 -27.68
N SER A 79 2.90 -2.61 -28.84
CA SER A 79 3.56 -1.32 -28.93
C SER A 79 2.70 -0.20 -28.30
N GLN A 80 3.33 0.93 -27.96
CA GLN A 80 2.58 2.10 -27.52
C GLN A 80 1.54 2.55 -28.55
N GLY A 81 1.84 2.42 -29.85
CA GLY A 81 0.89 2.74 -30.92
C GLY A 81 -0.35 1.84 -30.93
N GLU A 82 -0.20 0.56 -30.62
CA GLU A 82 -1.34 -0.36 -30.46
C GLU A 82 -2.17 0.00 -29.23
N LEU A 83 -1.56 0.30 -28.09
CA LEU A 83 -2.26 0.77 -26.89
C LEU A 83 -3.04 2.07 -27.16
N ASP A 84 -2.43 3.02 -27.86
CA ASP A 84 -3.07 4.28 -28.24
C ASP A 84 -4.26 4.05 -29.20
N ALA A 85 -4.13 3.15 -30.17
CA ALA A 85 -5.21 2.82 -31.10
C ALA A 85 -6.41 2.18 -30.37
N GLU A 86 -6.16 1.24 -29.44
CA GLU A 86 -7.21 0.60 -28.66
C GLU A 86 -7.91 1.60 -27.71
N PHE A 87 -7.15 2.52 -27.09
CA PHE A 87 -7.70 3.63 -26.33
C PHE A 87 -8.67 4.47 -27.17
N ASP A 88 -8.22 4.92 -28.35
CA ASP A 88 -9.00 5.78 -29.23
C ASP A 88 -10.30 5.08 -29.70
N MET A 89 -10.24 3.76 -29.98
CA MET A 89 -11.41 2.96 -30.35
C MET A 89 -12.40 2.80 -29.19
N THR A 90 -11.93 2.63 -27.97
CA THR A 90 -12.79 2.50 -26.78
C THR A 90 -13.46 3.83 -26.42
N VAL A 91 -12.72 4.94 -26.54
CA VAL A 91 -13.27 6.30 -26.37
C VAL A 91 -14.29 6.63 -27.47
N ALA A 92 -14.04 6.20 -28.72
CA ALA A 92 -15.00 6.36 -29.82
C ALA A 92 -16.30 5.58 -29.57
N LEU A 93 -16.21 4.36 -29.03
CA LEU A 93 -17.38 3.58 -28.63
C LEU A 93 -18.22 4.29 -27.55
N LEU A 94 -17.60 4.86 -26.52
CA LEU A 94 -18.31 5.66 -25.52
C LEU A 94 -19.12 6.80 -26.16
N ARG A 95 -18.54 7.50 -27.11
CA ARG A 95 -19.24 8.57 -27.88
C ARG A 95 -20.38 8.03 -28.74
N GLU A 96 -20.18 6.89 -29.40
CA GLU A 96 -21.21 6.21 -30.19
C GLU A 96 -22.42 5.81 -29.32
N LEU A 97 -22.16 5.35 -28.10
CA LEU A 97 -23.19 4.98 -27.13
C LEU A 97 -23.91 6.18 -26.47
N GLY A 98 -23.48 7.41 -26.77
CA GLY A 98 -24.02 8.63 -26.18
C GLY A 98 -23.39 9.01 -24.83
N GLU A 99 -22.33 8.34 -24.40
CA GLU A 99 -21.65 8.51 -23.11
C GLU A 99 -20.47 9.49 -23.22
N ALA A 100 -20.74 10.68 -23.79
CA ALA A 100 -19.71 11.68 -24.09
C ALA A 100 -18.97 12.19 -22.83
N GLU A 101 -19.62 12.24 -21.66
CA GLU A 101 -18.97 12.66 -20.43
C GLU A 101 -17.97 11.62 -19.94
N GLN A 102 -18.27 10.32 -20.06
CA GLN A 102 -17.34 9.24 -19.73
C GLN A 102 -16.14 9.21 -20.72
N ALA A 103 -16.38 9.51 -21.99
CA ALA A 103 -15.30 9.64 -22.96
C ALA A 103 -14.35 10.79 -22.60
N LYS A 104 -14.88 11.97 -22.24
CA LYS A 104 -14.06 13.11 -21.77
C LYS A 104 -13.31 12.79 -20.49
N ARG A 105 -13.96 12.09 -19.55
CA ARG A 105 -13.31 11.65 -18.31
C ARG A 105 -12.13 10.77 -18.63
N ALA A 106 -12.30 9.76 -19.48
CA ALA A 106 -11.22 8.83 -19.83
C ALA A 106 -10.02 9.58 -20.46
N GLU A 107 -10.27 10.52 -21.35
CA GLU A 107 -9.21 11.36 -21.95
C GLU A 107 -8.50 12.23 -20.91
N ALA A 108 -9.25 12.86 -20.01
CA ALA A 108 -8.70 13.73 -18.97
C ALA A 108 -7.86 12.95 -17.94
N GLU A 109 -8.37 11.82 -17.47
CA GLU A 109 -7.65 10.98 -16.50
C GLU A 109 -6.40 10.35 -17.12
N ALA A 110 -6.44 9.90 -18.38
CA ALA A 110 -5.27 9.40 -19.10
C ALA A 110 -4.16 10.47 -19.22
N GLU A 111 -4.52 11.72 -19.49
CA GLU A 111 -3.54 12.82 -19.56
C GLU A 111 -2.99 13.18 -18.15
N GLN A 112 -3.83 13.10 -17.11
CA GLN A 112 -3.37 13.28 -15.73
C GLN A 112 -2.36 12.20 -15.33
N ILE A 113 -2.60 10.94 -15.67
CA ILE A 113 -1.68 9.83 -15.38
C ILE A 113 -0.34 10.03 -16.09
N LYS A 114 -0.36 10.47 -17.35
CA LYS A 114 0.85 10.76 -18.12
C LYS A 114 1.75 11.79 -17.45
N THR A 115 1.17 12.79 -16.80
CA THR A 115 1.88 13.88 -16.11
C THR A 115 2.13 13.61 -14.64
N SER A 116 1.47 12.60 -14.04
CA SER A 116 1.57 12.24 -12.61
C SER A 116 3.01 11.95 -12.17
N ASN A 117 3.42 12.55 -11.06
CA ASN A 117 4.71 12.24 -10.44
C ASN A 117 4.78 10.81 -9.92
N LEU A 118 3.66 10.26 -9.41
CA LEU A 118 3.59 8.87 -8.94
C LEU A 118 3.75 7.89 -10.10
N ALA A 119 3.09 8.13 -11.23
CA ALA A 119 3.28 7.31 -12.43
C ALA A 119 4.72 7.41 -12.96
N ARG A 120 5.31 8.61 -12.98
CA ARG A 120 6.73 8.81 -13.35
C ARG A 120 7.68 8.09 -12.40
N MET A 121 7.37 8.06 -11.10
CA MET A 121 8.14 7.29 -10.12
C MET A 121 8.08 5.79 -10.42
N CYS A 122 6.90 5.26 -10.70
CA CYS A 122 6.73 3.87 -11.11
C CYS A 122 7.57 3.54 -12.35
N ARG A 123 7.50 4.35 -13.41
CA ARG A 123 8.29 4.16 -14.64
C ARG A 123 9.78 4.12 -14.37
N LYS A 124 10.30 5.06 -13.57
CA LYS A 124 11.72 5.06 -13.16
C LYS A 124 12.12 3.77 -12.45
N SER A 125 11.23 3.23 -11.62
CA SER A 125 11.49 1.96 -10.94
C SER A 125 11.45 0.78 -11.90
N LEU A 126 10.52 0.77 -12.87
CA LEU A 126 10.45 -0.23 -13.92
C LEU A 126 11.68 -0.19 -14.85
N GLU A 127 12.20 0.99 -15.13
CA GLU A 127 13.42 1.20 -15.93
C GLU A 127 14.71 0.86 -15.17
N GLY A 128 14.64 0.65 -13.86
CA GLY A 128 15.78 0.36 -13.01
C GLY A 128 16.60 1.60 -12.62
N GLU A 129 16.10 2.80 -12.87
CA GLU A 129 16.72 4.04 -12.41
C GLU A 129 16.52 4.29 -10.90
N MET A 130 15.53 3.61 -10.32
CA MET A 130 15.15 3.74 -8.92
C MET A 130 14.75 2.38 -8.36
N ASN A 131 15.01 2.14 -7.07
CA ASN A 131 14.56 0.97 -6.34
C ASN A 131 13.55 1.38 -5.25
N THR A 132 12.52 2.11 -5.67
CA THR A 132 11.45 2.60 -4.80
C THR A 132 10.10 2.34 -5.43
N HIS A 133 9.21 1.68 -4.69
CA HIS A 133 7.82 1.46 -5.10
C HIS A 133 6.85 2.12 -4.14
N TRP A 134 5.64 2.40 -4.63
CA TRP A 134 4.63 3.00 -3.79
C TRP A 134 3.34 2.18 -3.73
N GLY A 135 2.56 2.40 -2.69
CA GLY A 135 1.28 1.77 -2.45
C GLY A 135 0.22 2.76 -1.98
N ASN A 136 -1.03 2.34 -2.06
CA ASN A 136 -2.17 3.10 -1.58
C ASN A 136 -2.32 2.89 -0.06
N ASP A 137 -2.34 3.97 0.72
CA ASP A 137 -2.58 3.89 2.18
C ASP A 137 -4.08 3.97 2.50
N TYR A 138 -4.90 3.32 1.68
CA TYR A 138 -6.35 3.25 1.86
C TYR A 138 -6.92 2.07 1.07
N ALA A 139 -7.92 1.36 1.64
CA ALA A 139 -8.50 0.17 1.00
C ALA A 139 -9.37 0.49 -0.22
N SER A 140 -9.94 1.70 -0.27
CA SER A 140 -10.74 2.16 -1.41
C SER A 140 -9.87 2.83 -2.48
N GLY A 141 -10.34 2.85 -3.72
CA GLY A 141 -9.66 3.54 -4.83
C GLY A 141 -8.36 2.89 -5.28
N LEU A 142 -8.09 1.63 -4.90
CA LEU A 142 -6.85 0.94 -5.26
C LEU A 142 -6.64 0.88 -6.78
N ARG A 143 -7.69 0.65 -7.59
CA ARG A 143 -7.56 0.60 -9.05
C ARG A 143 -6.97 1.90 -9.61
N LYS A 144 -7.51 3.06 -9.19
CA LYS A 144 -6.97 4.38 -9.61
C LYS A 144 -5.53 4.59 -9.17
N ALA A 145 -5.18 4.10 -8.00
CA ALA A 145 -3.80 4.12 -7.53
C ALA A 145 -2.90 3.20 -8.37
N MET A 146 -3.38 2.01 -8.75
CA MET A 146 -2.65 1.07 -9.63
C MET A 146 -2.42 1.66 -11.03
N GLN A 147 -3.35 2.42 -11.58
CA GLN A 147 -3.17 3.14 -12.84
C GLN A 147 -2.00 4.14 -12.80
N LYS A 148 -1.65 4.64 -11.60
CA LYS A 148 -0.47 5.49 -11.33
C LYS A 148 0.73 4.69 -10.79
N GLY A 149 0.62 3.37 -10.67
CA GLY A 149 1.72 2.48 -10.29
C GLY A 149 1.76 2.02 -8.84
N ALA A 150 0.66 2.09 -8.10
CA ALA A 150 0.58 1.48 -6.78
C ALA A 150 0.63 -0.05 -6.89
N ILE A 151 1.47 -0.67 -6.05
CA ILE A 151 1.68 -2.13 -6.03
C ILE A 151 1.48 -2.73 -4.65
N LEU A 152 1.01 -1.95 -3.72
CA LEU A 152 0.77 -2.33 -2.33
C LEU A 152 -0.45 -1.57 -1.83
N VAL A 153 -1.26 -2.19 -0.99
CA VAL A 153 -2.29 -1.49 -0.22
C VAL A 153 -2.13 -1.75 1.27
N THR A 154 -2.22 -0.70 2.05
CA THR A 154 -2.22 -0.80 3.51
C THR A 154 -3.55 -0.35 4.09
N THR A 155 -4.02 -1.07 5.10
CA THR A 155 -5.23 -0.75 5.83
C THR A 155 -4.93 -0.67 7.33
N ASN A 156 -5.84 -0.08 8.09
CA ASN A 156 -5.84 -0.09 9.55
C ASN A 156 -7.28 0.12 10.06
N PRO A 157 -7.59 -0.11 11.35
CA PRO A 157 -8.96 0.01 11.85
C PRO A 157 -9.60 1.37 11.62
N VAL A 158 -8.85 2.46 11.71
CA VAL A 158 -9.36 3.82 11.44
C VAL A 158 -9.80 3.97 9.99
N LEU A 159 -8.99 3.46 9.04
CA LEU A 159 -9.30 3.56 7.61
C LEU A 159 -10.46 2.65 7.20
N VAL A 160 -10.60 1.49 7.82
CA VAL A 160 -11.77 0.61 7.63
C VAL A 160 -13.03 1.29 8.16
N ASP A 161 -12.94 1.94 9.32
CA ASP A 161 -14.04 2.71 9.90
C ASP A 161 -14.47 3.89 9.01
N ILE A 162 -13.51 4.61 8.44
CA ILE A 162 -13.78 5.70 7.49
C ILE A 162 -14.47 5.14 6.23
N ALA A 163 -13.93 4.09 5.62
CA ALA A 163 -14.45 3.51 4.39
C ALA A 163 -15.94 3.10 4.51
N ARG A 164 -16.32 2.45 5.62
CA ARG A 164 -17.71 2.08 5.86
C ARG A 164 -18.65 3.27 6.05
N LYS A 165 -18.14 4.38 6.63
CA LYS A 165 -18.90 5.63 6.81
C LYS A 165 -19.08 6.38 5.50
N GLU A 166 -18.10 6.31 4.59
CA GLU A 166 -18.15 6.93 3.27
C GLU A 166 -19.12 6.21 2.30
N ASP A 167 -19.18 4.88 2.37
CA ASP A 167 -20.09 4.09 1.51
C ASP A 167 -20.96 3.09 2.32
N PRO A 168 -21.90 3.60 3.12
CA PRO A 168 -22.79 2.73 3.92
C PRO A 168 -23.72 1.88 3.07
N LYS A 169 -24.03 2.31 1.83
CA LYS A 169 -24.90 1.54 0.91
C LYS A 169 -24.25 0.25 0.46
N PHE A 170 -22.94 0.26 0.29
CA PHE A 170 -22.18 -0.93 -0.06
C PHE A 170 -21.88 -1.79 1.17
N TRP A 171 -21.36 -1.19 2.24
CA TRP A 171 -20.83 -1.95 3.39
C TRP A 171 -21.93 -2.52 4.31
N THR A 172 -23.10 -1.87 4.42
CA THR A 172 -24.17 -2.37 5.30
C THR A 172 -24.74 -3.73 4.85
N PRO A 173 -25.07 -3.93 3.57
CA PRO A 173 -25.51 -5.27 3.10
C PRO A 173 -24.45 -6.36 3.31
N VAL A 174 -23.16 -6.05 3.09
CA VAL A 174 -22.06 -7.01 3.33
C VAL A 174 -21.99 -7.39 4.81
N ARG A 175 -22.06 -6.40 5.71
CA ARG A 175 -22.12 -6.64 7.16
C ARG A 175 -23.31 -7.56 7.53
N ASP A 176 -24.50 -7.25 7.02
CA ASP A 176 -25.71 -7.96 7.39
C ASP A 176 -25.68 -9.42 6.90
N ALA A 177 -25.15 -9.67 5.71
CA ALA A 177 -24.89 -11.02 5.21
C ALA A 177 -23.88 -11.80 6.07
N LEU A 178 -22.80 -11.15 6.51
CA LEU A 178 -21.82 -11.78 7.39
C LEU A 178 -22.40 -12.09 8.77
N ARG A 179 -23.26 -11.23 9.31
CA ARG A 179 -23.97 -11.47 10.58
C ARG A 179 -24.93 -12.65 10.47
N GLU A 180 -25.64 -12.76 9.37
CA GLU A 180 -26.52 -13.91 9.11
C GLU A 180 -25.73 -15.22 9.05
N LYS A 181 -24.59 -15.20 8.35
CA LYS A 181 -23.71 -16.37 8.16
C LYS A 181 -23.00 -16.81 9.43
N HIS A 182 -22.45 -15.87 10.20
CA HIS A 182 -21.53 -16.15 11.33
C HIS A 182 -22.14 -15.91 12.71
N GLY A 183 -23.27 -15.22 12.81
CA GLY A 183 -23.84 -14.74 14.08
C GLY A 183 -23.04 -13.57 14.67
N VAL A 184 -23.47 -13.08 15.83
CA VAL A 184 -22.87 -11.91 16.52
C VAL A 184 -22.27 -12.26 17.88
N SER A 185 -22.16 -13.53 18.21
CA SER A 185 -21.66 -14.00 19.52
C SER A 185 -20.15 -13.79 19.70
N ASP A 186 -19.40 -13.74 18.60
CA ASP A 186 -17.97 -13.43 18.60
C ASP A 186 -17.69 -12.19 17.72
N PRO A 187 -17.70 -10.98 18.30
CA PRO A 187 -17.45 -9.74 17.56
C PRO A 187 -16.09 -9.72 16.86
N VAL A 188 -15.05 -10.33 17.44
CA VAL A 188 -13.71 -10.34 16.86
C VAL A 188 -13.67 -11.22 15.61
N ALA A 189 -14.25 -12.41 15.66
CA ALA A 189 -14.36 -13.29 14.49
C ALA A 189 -15.18 -12.63 13.37
N LEU A 190 -16.29 -11.98 13.71
CA LEU A 190 -17.11 -11.24 12.76
C LEU A 190 -16.36 -10.05 12.13
N GLY A 191 -15.56 -9.33 12.94
CA GLY A 191 -14.68 -8.26 12.46
C GLY A 191 -13.62 -8.78 11.49
N TYR A 192 -13.02 -9.93 11.76
CA TYR A 192 -12.09 -10.57 10.81
C TYR A 192 -12.80 -11.02 9.52
N ALA A 193 -14.01 -11.57 9.61
CA ALA A 193 -14.78 -11.94 8.42
C ALA A 193 -14.99 -10.74 7.47
N MET A 194 -15.35 -9.58 8.00
CA MET A 194 -15.46 -8.34 7.22
C MET A 194 -14.09 -7.89 6.65
N THR A 195 -13.05 -7.91 7.47
CA THR A 195 -11.71 -7.50 7.05
C THR A 195 -11.18 -8.39 5.93
N ILE A 196 -11.45 -9.69 5.99
CA ILE A 196 -11.09 -10.65 4.94
C ILE A 196 -11.76 -10.28 3.61
N GLN A 197 -13.05 -9.91 3.60
CA GLN A 197 -13.73 -9.49 2.35
C GLN A 197 -13.03 -8.28 1.71
N VAL A 198 -12.66 -7.28 2.51
CA VAL A 198 -11.93 -6.10 2.03
C VAL A 198 -10.56 -6.50 1.48
N VAL A 199 -9.84 -7.36 2.19
CA VAL A 199 -8.50 -7.81 1.81
C VAL A 199 -8.54 -8.66 0.55
N VAL A 200 -9.47 -9.61 0.43
CA VAL A 200 -9.64 -10.48 -0.74
C VAL A 200 -9.93 -9.66 -2.00
N ALA A 201 -10.84 -8.67 -1.92
CA ALA A 201 -11.13 -7.79 -3.04
C ALA A 201 -9.87 -7.05 -3.55
N ASN A 202 -9.09 -6.48 -2.64
CA ASN A 202 -7.84 -5.79 -2.99
C ASN A 202 -6.73 -6.75 -3.43
N ALA A 203 -6.65 -7.95 -2.82
CA ALA A 203 -5.68 -8.97 -3.18
C ALA A 203 -5.89 -9.48 -4.62
N LYS A 204 -7.14 -9.67 -5.01
CA LYS A 204 -7.50 -10.02 -6.40
C LYS A 204 -7.06 -8.94 -7.40
N LEU A 205 -7.23 -7.66 -7.09
CA LEU A 205 -6.77 -6.56 -7.94
C LEU A 205 -5.24 -6.57 -8.11
N LEU A 206 -4.49 -6.83 -7.04
CA LEU A 206 -3.03 -6.84 -7.05
C LEU A 206 -2.42 -8.18 -7.54
N ARG A 207 -3.24 -9.23 -7.64
CA ARG A 207 -2.79 -10.58 -7.98
C ARG A 207 -1.95 -10.66 -9.26
N PRO A 208 -2.32 -10.00 -10.37
CA PRO A 208 -1.50 -10.03 -11.59
C PRO A 208 -0.10 -9.47 -11.37
N ILE A 209 0.05 -8.37 -10.63
CA ILE A 209 1.38 -7.82 -10.29
C ILE A 209 2.18 -8.81 -9.43
N TRP A 210 1.53 -9.45 -8.46
CA TRP A 210 2.18 -10.45 -7.61
C TRP A 210 2.71 -11.64 -8.43
N GLU A 211 1.94 -12.14 -9.38
CA GLU A 211 2.33 -13.26 -10.24
C GLU A 211 3.47 -12.89 -11.20
N ILE A 212 3.34 -11.79 -11.95
CA ILE A 212 4.35 -11.39 -12.94
C ILE A 212 5.68 -10.95 -12.32
N THR A 213 5.69 -10.60 -11.03
CA THR A 213 6.90 -10.23 -10.30
C THR A 213 7.53 -11.40 -9.54
N GLY A 214 6.99 -12.62 -9.68
CA GLY A 214 7.48 -13.77 -8.95
C GLY A 214 7.31 -13.63 -7.44
N HIS A 215 6.19 -13.05 -7.02
CA HIS A 215 5.81 -12.82 -5.62
C HIS A 215 6.64 -11.74 -4.89
N ALA A 216 7.37 -10.90 -5.62
CA ALA A 216 8.14 -9.82 -5.01
C ALA A 216 7.28 -8.58 -4.65
N LEU A 217 6.20 -8.32 -5.39
CA LEU A 217 5.31 -7.14 -5.26
C LEU A 217 3.83 -7.58 -5.26
N GLY A 218 2.89 -6.64 -5.12
CA GLY A 218 1.46 -6.93 -5.24
C GLY A 218 0.79 -7.42 -3.95
N TYR A 219 1.08 -6.79 -2.81
CA TYR A 219 0.60 -7.23 -1.49
C TYR A 219 -0.47 -6.34 -0.88
N VAL A 220 -1.31 -6.97 -0.05
CA VAL A 220 -2.28 -6.31 0.82
C VAL A 220 -1.88 -6.51 2.28
N SER A 221 -1.90 -5.45 3.09
CA SER A 221 -1.67 -5.58 4.53
C SER A 221 -2.99 -5.78 5.28
N LEU A 222 -3.08 -6.85 6.07
CA LEU A 222 -4.17 -7.14 7.00
C LEU A 222 -3.74 -6.88 8.43
N GLN A 223 -4.41 -5.98 9.14
CA GLN A 223 -4.09 -5.67 10.53
C GLN A 223 -4.62 -6.73 11.48
N LEU A 224 -3.74 -7.29 12.32
CA LEU A 224 -4.15 -8.08 13.48
C LEU A 224 -4.80 -7.19 14.56
N ASN A 225 -5.58 -7.80 15.46
CA ASN A 225 -6.29 -7.09 16.50
C ASN A 225 -5.35 -6.18 17.31
N PRO A 226 -5.49 -4.85 17.24
CA PRO A 226 -4.57 -3.92 17.89
C PRO A 226 -4.62 -3.98 19.42
N LYS A 227 -5.71 -4.51 20.00
CA LYS A 227 -5.87 -4.67 21.46
C LYS A 227 -5.00 -5.80 22.00
N GLU A 228 -4.53 -6.71 21.15
CA GLU A 228 -3.66 -7.82 21.54
C GLU A 228 -2.16 -7.49 21.41
N ALA A 229 -1.80 -6.21 21.30
CA ALA A 229 -0.41 -5.76 21.11
C ALA A 229 0.61 -6.23 22.19
N ARG A 230 0.13 -6.83 23.29
CA ARG A 230 0.95 -7.46 24.35
C ARG A 230 0.91 -9.00 24.35
N ASN A 231 0.11 -9.62 23.48
CA ASN A 231 -0.18 -11.04 23.52
C ASN A 231 0.26 -11.75 22.24
N ALA A 232 1.54 -12.10 22.17
CA ALA A 232 2.12 -12.77 21.01
C ALA A 232 1.38 -14.07 20.65
N ALA A 233 1.08 -14.91 21.66
CA ALA A 233 0.44 -16.20 21.43
C ALA A 233 -0.96 -16.05 20.78
N LYS A 234 -1.73 -15.02 21.16
CA LYS A 234 -3.04 -14.76 20.56
C LYS A 234 -2.89 -14.23 19.15
N MET A 235 -2.03 -13.24 18.93
CA MET A 235 -1.76 -12.70 17.58
C MET A 235 -1.28 -13.79 16.60
N ILE A 236 -0.41 -14.71 17.03
CA ILE A 236 0.06 -15.82 16.19
C ILE A 236 -1.10 -16.75 15.82
N ARG A 237 -1.97 -17.11 16.78
CA ARG A 237 -3.15 -17.96 16.48
C ARG A 237 -4.12 -17.27 15.51
N GLU A 238 -4.38 -15.98 15.71
CA GLU A 238 -5.22 -15.17 14.80
C GLU A 238 -4.62 -15.12 13.39
N ALA A 239 -3.33 -14.83 13.26
CA ALA A 239 -2.65 -14.80 11.98
C ALA A 239 -2.76 -16.12 11.21
N VAL A 240 -2.52 -17.26 11.90
CA VAL A 240 -2.64 -18.59 11.28
C VAL A 240 -4.07 -18.88 10.85
N ALA A 241 -5.07 -18.60 11.71
CA ALA A 241 -6.47 -18.85 11.38
C ALA A 241 -6.96 -17.98 10.20
N VAL A 242 -6.59 -16.69 10.19
CA VAL A 242 -6.94 -15.77 9.12
C VAL A 242 -6.22 -16.15 7.81
N TYR A 243 -4.96 -16.60 7.89
CA TYR A 243 -4.23 -17.02 6.70
C TYR A 243 -4.91 -18.20 6.01
N SER A 244 -5.34 -19.21 6.78
CA SER A 244 -6.08 -20.36 6.20
C SER A 244 -7.39 -19.95 5.54
N GLN A 245 -8.11 -18.98 6.09
CA GLN A 245 -9.32 -18.44 5.44
C GLN A 245 -8.98 -17.69 4.14
N LEU A 246 -7.88 -16.92 4.13
CA LEU A 246 -7.43 -16.24 2.93
C LEU A 246 -6.98 -17.22 1.83
N GLU A 247 -6.33 -18.36 2.20
CA GLU A 247 -5.99 -19.43 1.25
C GLU A 247 -7.23 -20.02 0.60
N GLU A 248 -8.30 -20.23 1.37
CA GLU A 248 -9.58 -20.75 0.86
C GLU A 248 -10.24 -19.73 -0.08
N GLU A 249 -10.36 -18.47 0.32
CA GLU A 249 -11.03 -17.40 -0.44
C GLU A 249 -10.29 -17.00 -1.73
N LEU A 250 -8.96 -17.11 -1.74
CA LEU A 250 -8.11 -16.79 -2.90
C LEU A 250 -7.74 -18.00 -3.75
N GLY A 251 -8.10 -19.20 -3.30
CA GLY A 251 -7.81 -20.46 -4.03
C GLY A 251 -6.33 -20.80 -4.08
N GLY A 252 -5.53 -20.40 -3.09
CA GLY A 252 -4.10 -20.66 -3.00
C GLY A 252 -3.34 -19.68 -2.14
N THR A 253 -2.02 -19.61 -2.28
CA THR A 253 -1.16 -18.74 -1.46
C THR A 253 -1.62 -17.27 -1.49
N PRO A 254 -1.96 -16.66 -0.37
CA PRO A 254 -2.40 -15.27 -0.30
C PRO A 254 -1.26 -14.28 -0.61
N ASN A 255 -1.54 -13.29 -1.42
CA ASN A 255 -0.69 -12.12 -1.56
C ASN A 255 -0.99 -11.08 -0.46
N THR A 256 -0.89 -11.53 0.79
CA THR A 256 -1.24 -10.77 1.99
C THR A 256 -0.10 -10.81 3.00
N VAL A 257 0.12 -9.71 3.71
CA VAL A 257 1.04 -9.59 4.83
C VAL A 257 0.29 -9.15 6.08
N PHE A 258 0.64 -9.71 7.23
CA PHE A 258 -0.01 -9.35 8.49
C PHE A 258 0.62 -8.10 9.11
N LYS A 259 -0.18 -7.07 9.37
CA LYS A 259 0.26 -5.93 10.18
C LYS A 259 0.39 -6.34 11.64
N VAL A 260 1.62 -6.29 12.15
CA VAL A 260 1.98 -6.60 13.54
C VAL A 260 2.47 -5.33 14.25
N PRO A 261 2.13 -5.12 15.53
CA PRO A 261 2.55 -3.92 16.25
C PRO A 261 4.04 -3.94 16.59
N GLY A 262 4.70 -2.79 16.55
CA GLY A 262 6.10 -2.58 16.94
C GLY A 262 6.32 -2.66 18.47
N THR A 263 5.96 -3.79 19.09
CA THR A 263 6.07 -4.08 20.52
C THR A 263 6.96 -5.28 20.76
N ALA A 264 7.35 -5.53 22.01
CA ALA A 264 8.11 -6.75 22.36
C ALA A 264 7.37 -8.02 21.92
N ALA A 265 6.07 -8.11 22.19
CA ALA A 265 5.25 -9.24 21.72
C ALA A 265 5.19 -9.32 20.19
N GLY A 266 5.18 -8.18 19.48
CA GLY A 266 5.22 -8.13 18.02
C GLY A 266 6.49 -8.71 17.42
N ILE A 267 7.64 -8.63 18.10
CA ILE A 267 8.90 -9.27 17.66
C ILE A 267 8.72 -10.79 17.61
N ASP A 268 8.13 -11.38 18.66
CA ASP A 268 7.86 -12.82 18.71
C ASP A 268 6.88 -13.24 17.61
N VAL A 269 5.84 -12.41 17.35
CA VAL A 269 4.88 -12.65 16.27
C VAL A 269 5.58 -12.61 14.91
N ALA A 270 6.37 -11.57 14.64
CA ALA A 270 7.10 -11.44 13.38
C ALA A 270 8.02 -12.65 13.15
N SER A 271 8.77 -13.06 14.16
CA SER A 271 9.62 -14.25 14.11
C SER A 271 8.84 -15.53 13.79
N ALA A 272 7.74 -15.80 14.54
CA ALA A 272 6.98 -17.03 14.40
C ALA A 272 6.17 -17.11 13.10
N VAL A 273 5.55 -16.00 12.69
CA VAL A 273 4.68 -15.92 11.51
C VAL A 273 5.52 -16.00 10.23
N THR A 274 6.66 -15.27 10.18
CA THR A 274 7.52 -15.31 8.99
C THR A 274 8.27 -16.63 8.82
N ALA A 275 8.58 -17.33 9.92
CA ALA A 275 9.13 -18.68 9.87
C ALA A 275 8.16 -19.72 9.25
N LYS A 276 6.86 -19.40 9.19
CA LYS A 276 5.83 -20.22 8.54
C LYS A 276 5.55 -19.80 7.07
N GLY A 277 6.35 -18.90 6.51
CA GLY A 277 6.16 -18.41 5.14
C GLY A 277 5.14 -17.27 5.01
N MET A 278 4.54 -16.80 6.10
CA MET A 278 3.56 -15.70 6.10
C MET A 278 4.28 -14.38 6.30
N GLY A 279 4.19 -13.45 5.34
CA GLY A 279 4.82 -12.14 5.44
C GLY A 279 4.20 -11.25 6.52
N VAL A 280 4.99 -10.33 7.05
CA VAL A 280 4.52 -9.32 8.01
C VAL A 280 4.77 -7.89 7.51
N ASN A 281 3.95 -6.97 7.99
CA ASN A 281 4.17 -5.54 7.91
C ASN A 281 4.22 -4.97 9.33
N VAL A 282 5.42 -4.70 9.83
CA VAL A 282 5.59 -4.15 11.18
C VAL A 282 5.07 -2.72 11.20
N THR A 283 4.04 -2.45 11.98
CA THR A 283 3.41 -1.12 12.16
C THR A 283 3.53 -0.64 13.60
N VAL A 284 3.09 0.60 13.90
CA VAL A 284 3.33 1.21 15.22
C VAL A 284 4.84 1.21 15.53
N ASN A 285 5.60 1.56 14.53
CA ASN A 285 7.05 1.45 14.48
C ASN A 285 7.62 2.79 13.99
N TYR A 286 8.55 3.37 14.76
CA TYR A 286 8.97 4.77 14.62
C TYR A 286 10.46 4.97 14.83
N SER A 287 11.13 3.99 15.43
CA SER A 287 12.45 4.17 16.00
C SER A 287 13.47 3.18 15.46
N LEU A 288 14.70 3.58 15.44
CA LEU A 288 15.83 2.72 15.05
C LEU A 288 15.92 1.46 15.95
N PRO A 289 15.76 1.53 17.31
CA PRO A 289 15.71 0.31 18.14
C PRO A 289 14.62 -0.68 17.69
N GLN A 290 13.42 -0.20 17.37
CA GLN A 290 12.37 -1.08 16.85
C GLN A 290 12.76 -1.70 15.51
N GLN A 291 13.29 -0.91 14.58
CA GLN A 291 13.72 -1.38 13.25
C GLN A 291 14.82 -2.46 13.37
N ILE A 292 15.80 -2.25 14.25
CA ILE A 292 16.87 -3.23 14.51
C ILE A 292 16.30 -4.55 15.04
N ALA A 293 15.43 -4.47 16.05
CA ALA A 293 14.86 -5.66 16.69
C ALA A 293 14.03 -6.51 15.71
N PHE A 294 13.17 -5.86 14.92
CA PHE A 294 12.34 -6.55 13.94
C PHE A 294 13.13 -7.05 12.73
N ALA A 295 14.05 -6.23 12.20
CA ALA A 295 14.90 -6.66 11.10
C ALA A 295 15.71 -7.90 11.47
N GLY A 296 16.36 -7.92 12.66
CA GLY A 296 17.11 -9.06 13.14
C GLY A 296 16.26 -10.33 13.34
N ALA A 297 15.05 -10.19 13.90
CA ALA A 297 14.13 -11.31 14.10
C ALA A 297 13.67 -11.92 12.76
N ILE A 298 13.31 -11.07 11.78
CA ILE A 298 12.87 -11.49 10.45
C ILE A 298 14.05 -12.09 9.68
N GLU A 299 15.22 -11.44 9.67
CA GLU A 299 16.40 -11.90 8.95
C GLU A 299 16.81 -13.30 9.38
N LYS A 300 16.75 -13.57 10.69
CA LYS A 300 17.13 -14.86 11.27
C LYS A 300 16.16 -15.98 10.93
N ASN A 301 14.85 -15.72 10.93
CA ASN A 301 13.84 -16.77 10.96
C ASN A 301 12.93 -16.85 9.73
N SER A 302 12.84 -15.77 8.92
CA SER A 302 11.86 -15.69 7.85
C SER A 302 12.13 -16.64 6.69
N THR A 303 11.06 -17.32 6.26
CA THR A 303 10.93 -18.02 4.98
C THR A 303 9.87 -17.37 4.09
N ALA A 304 9.26 -16.28 4.54
CA ALA A 304 8.27 -15.52 3.77
C ALA A 304 8.93 -14.84 2.56
N PRO A 305 8.21 -14.74 1.42
CA PRO A 305 8.74 -14.10 0.21
C PRO A 305 8.99 -12.61 0.40
N VAL A 306 8.20 -11.94 1.24
CA VAL A 306 8.34 -10.51 1.54
C VAL A 306 7.89 -10.21 2.97
N SER A 307 8.52 -9.21 3.58
CA SER A 307 8.05 -8.56 4.79
C SER A 307 8.41 -7.08 4.74
N PHE A 308 7.66 -6.26 5.49
CA PHE A 308 7.88 -4.80 5.53
C PHE A 308 8.11 -4.34 6.96
N ARG A 309 8.98 -3.35 7.11
CA ARG A 309 9.21 -2.61 8.35
C ARG A 309 8.76 -1.17 8.14
N THR A 310 7.54 -0.85 8.59
CA THR A 310 6.97 0.47 8.38
C THR A 310 7.54 1.50 9.32
N HIS A 311 7.96 2.64 8.79
CA HIS A 311 8.16 3.90 9.49
C HIS A 311 6.90 4.75 9.36
N MET A 312 6.26 5.11 10.49
CA MET A 312 5.03 5.93 10.48
C MET A 312 5.41 7.40 10.65
N ASP A 313 5.82 8.05 9.57
CA ASP A 313 6.50 9.36 9.52
C ASP A 313 5.82 10.45 10.36
N GLY A 314 4.65 10.91 9.98
CA GLY A 314 4.02 12.02 10.66
C GLY A 314 3.61 11.74 12.10
N ARG A 315 3.40 10.47 12.45
CA ARG A 315 3.08 10.07 13.82
C ARG A 315 4.29 10.13 14.77
N LEU A 316 5.51 10.20 14.23
CA LEU A 316 6.71 10.53 14.99
C LEU A 316 7.02 12.03 14.90
N ASP A 317 6.95 12.62 13.70
CA ASP A 317 7.30 14.02 13.48
C ASP A 317 6.42 14.97 14.33
N ASP A 318 5.13 14.64 14.49
CA ASP A 318 4.20 15.48 15.26
C ASP A 318 4.59 15.59 16.74
N PRO A 319 4.77 14.50 17.54
CA PRO A 319 5.18 14.62 18.93
C PRO A 319 6.62 15.13 19.12
N VAL A 320 7.51 14.91 18.15
CA VAL A 320 8.84 15.56 18.13
C VAL A 320 8.68 17.06 18.00
N GLY A 321 7.79 17.51 17.10
CA GLY A 321 7.47 18.93 16.95
C GLY A 321 6.93 19.57 18.23
N GLU A 322 6.01 18.89 18.94
CA GLU A 322 5.47 19.35 20.22
C GLU A 322 6.59 19.59 21.26
N GLU A 323 7.57 18.68 21.35
CA GLU A 323 8.71 18.85 22.27
C GLU A 323 9.67 19.98 21.83
N LEU A 324 9.91 20.12 20.51
CA LEU A 324 10.74 21.20 19.97
C LEU A 324 10.12 22.59 20.18
N GLU A 325 8.81 22.70 20.00
CA GLU A 325 8.06 23.92 20.29
C GLU A 325 8.16 24.28 21.77
N ALA A 326 7.92 23.32 22.65
CA ALA A 326 8.04 23.48 24.10
C ALA A 326 9.47 23.85 24.55
N ALA A 327 10.49 23.40 23.81
CA ALA A 327 11.89 23.76 24.04
C ALA A 327 12.27 25.13 23.47
N GLY A 328 11.38 25.85 22.80
CA GLY A 328 11.60 27.18 22.24
C GLY A 328 12.42 27.21 20.94
N VAL A 329 12.43 26.10 20.19
CA VAL A 329 13.08 26.06 18.87
C VAL A 329 12.23 26.85 17.87
N SER A 330 12.72 27.99 17.42
CA SER A 330 11.94 28.97 16.64
C SER A 330 11.44 28.45 15.27
N ASP A 331 12.19 27.53 14.65
CA ASP A 331 11.88 26.92 13.36
C ASP A 331 11.45 25.43 13.49
N TRP A 332 10.83 25.09 14.62
CA TRP A 332 10.44 23.73 14.97
C TRP A 332 9.55 23.04 13.91
N GLU A 333 8.64 23.78 13.27
CA GLU A 333 7.77 23.24 12.21
C GLU A 333 8.57 22.71 11.03
N GLN A 334 9.65 23.40 10.67
CA GLN A 334 10.56 22.95 9.59
C GLN A 334 11.47 21.83 10.08
N VAL A 335 12.02 21.96 11.29
CA VAL A 335 12.94 20.99 11.89
C VAL A 335 12.28 19.63 12.07
N LYS A 336 11.06 19.56 12.59
CA LYS A 336 10.34 18.29 12.80
C LYS A 336 10.19 17.47 11.51
N THR A 337 10.09 18.11 10.34
CA THR A 337 9.95 17.40 9.05
C THR A 337 11.19 16.58 8.67
N TRP A 338 12.26 16.69 9.41
CA TRP A 338 13.50 15.94 9.22
C TRP A 338 13.68 14.80 10.22
N ALA A 339 12.85 14.70 11.25
CA ALA A 339 13.02 13.71 12.31
C ALA A 339 13.01 12.28 11.75
N THR A 340 11.93 11.89 11.09
CA THR A 340 11.84 10.54 10.48
C THR A 340 12.81 10.35 9.33
N THR A 341 13.11 11.40 8.56
CA THR A 341 14.12 11.35 7.49
C THR A 341 15.50 10.96 8.06
N ALA A 342 15.95 11.60 9.14
CA ALA A 342 17.23 11.31 9.79
C ALA A 342 17.30 9.85 10.29
N ILE A 343 16.22 9.38 10.92
CA ILE A 343 16.15 8.00 11.43
C ILE A 343 16.18 6.99 10.28
N ARG A 344 15.44 7.23 9.21
CA ARG A 344 15.37 6.34 8.04
C ARG A 344 16.72 6.27 7.30
N GLN A 345 17.41 7.38 7.14
CA GLN A 345 18.77 7.39 6.56
C GLN A 345 19.72 6.50 7.37
N ARG A 346 19.67 6.64 8.69
CA ARG A 346 20.51 5.84 9.61
C ARG A 346 20.11 4.37 9.56
N GLU A 347 18.81 4.07 9.60
CA GLU A 347 18.26 2.71 9.48
C GLU A 347 18.72 2.04 8.19
N TYR A 348 18.50 2.69 7.05
CA TYR A 348 18.83 2.11 5.75
C TYR A 348 20.31 1.82 5.64
N THR A 349 21.15 2.75 6.06
CA THR A 349 22.62 2.57 6.08
C THR A 349 23.04 1.41 6.99
N MET A 350 22.49 1.33 8.20
CA MET A 350 22.87 0.29 9.17
C MET A 350 22.36 -1.09 8.80
N LEU A 351 21.12 -1.20 8.32
CA LEU A 351 20.45 -2.50 8.15
C LEU A 351 20.52 -3.00 6.71
N CYS A 352 20.35 -2.14 5.71
CA CYS A 352 20.20 -2.54 4.32
C CYS A 352 21.48 -2.52 3.51
N ASN A 353 22.41 -1.59 3.79
CA ASN A 353 23.68 -1.57 3.08
C ASN A 353 24.50 -2.85 3.34
N PRO A 354 25.28 -3.30 2.34
CA PRO A 354 26.10 -4.49 2.50
C PRO A 354 27.24 -4.25 3.53
N PRO A 355 27.80 -5.33 4.11
CA PRO A 355 28.88 -5.21 5.11
C PRO A 355 30.12 -4.46 4.62
N CYS A 356 30.44 -4.51 3.32
CA CYS A 356 31.53 -3.73 2.73
C CYS A 356 31.30 -2.20 2.76
N GLU A 357 30.05 -1.78 2.96
CA GLU A 357 29.64 -0.38 3.12
C GLU A 357 29.27 -0.05 4.57
N GLY A 358 29.59 -0.93 5.52
CA GLY A 358 29.35 -0.73 6.95
C GLY A 358 27.94 -1.04 7.43
N GLY A 359 27.10 -1.67 6.61
CA GLY A 359 25.78 -2.14 6.99
C GLY A 359 25.75 -3.63 7.38
N LEU A 360 24.55 -4.14 7.69
CA LEU A 360 24.33 -5.54 8.03
C LEU A 360 23.92 -6.41 6.83
N GLY A 361 23.50 -5.80 5.72
CA GLY A 361 23.06 -6.49 4.51
C GLY A 361 21.73 -7.27 4.68
N PHE A 362 20.86 -6.82 5.59
CA PHE A 362 19.57 -7.44 5.82
C PHE A 362 18.62 -7.19 4.65
N GLY A 363 18.07 -8.24 4.06
CA GLY A 363 17.25 -8.17 2.86
C GLY A 363 15.87 -8.84 2.96
N LYS A 364 15.61 -9.65 4.01
CA LYS A 364 14.32 -10.37 4.15
C LYS A 364 13.15 -9.48 4.58
N SER A 365 13.40 -8.23 4.97
CA SER A 365 12.38 -7.24 5.24
C SER A 365 12.74 -5.90 4.63
N ALA A 366 11.84 -5.34 3.84
CA ALA A 366 12.03 -4.05 3.18
C ALA A 366 11.56 -2.89 4.08
N PRO A 367 12.27 -1.74 4.08
CA PRO A 367 11.78 -0.53 4.73
C PRO A 367 10.57 0.04 3.98
N LEU A 368 9.58 0.55 4.73
CA LEU A 368 8.37 1.15 4.21
C LEU A 368 8.06 2.45 4.94
N ALA A 369 7.88 3.55 4.22
CA ALA A 369 7.43 4.82 4.76
C ALA A 369 5.90 4.92 4.66
N ALA A 370 5.23 5.35 5.73
CA ALA A 370 3.78 5.54 5.78
C ALA A 370 3.38 6.78 6.57
N SER A 371 2.11 7.14 6.51
CA SER A 371 1.55 8.25 7.29
C SER A 371 2.23 9.60 7.04
N GLY A 372 2.67 9.86 5.81
CA GLY A 372 3.32 11.12 5.42
C GLY A 372 2.43 12.34 5.63
N ARG A 373 3.06 13.49 5.89
CA ARG A 373 2.39 14.78 6.10
C ARG A 373 2.51 15.72 4.91
N GLY A 374 3.40 15.42 3.98
CA GLY A 374 3.59 16.23 2.80
C GLY A 374 4.54 15.62 1.76
N PRO A 375 4.75 16.31 0.64
CA PRO A 375 5.57 15.80 -0.47
C PRO A 375 7.02 15.45 -0.10
N TRP A 376 7.58 16.06 0.95
CA TRP A 376 8.92 15.76 1.43
C TRP A 376 9.06 14.32 1.94
N ASN A 377 8.00 13.75 2.54
CA ASN A 377 8.02 12.35 2.97
C ASN A 377 8.22 11.40 1.79
N ILE A 378 7.71 11.75 0.60
CA ILE A 378 7.93 10.98 -0.62
C ILE A 378 9.32 11.27 -1.19
N THR A 379 9.64 12.55 -1.45
CA THR A 379 10.88 12.91 -2.15
C THR A 379 12.15 12.56 -1.38
N ARG A 380 12.10 12.62 -0.02
CA ARG A 380 13.22 12.23 0.86
C ARG A 380 13.24 10.73 1.20
N THR A 381 12.48 9.93 0.46
CA THR A 381 12.42 8.47 0.63
C THR A 381 12.82 7.75 -0.65
N LEU A 382 12.90 8.48 -1.78
CA LEU A 382 13.31 7.91 -3.05
C LEU A 382 14.74 7.39 -2.94
N ALA A 383 14.95 6.13 -3.29
CA ALA A 383 16.24 5.46 -3.18
C ALA A 383 16.51 4.56 -4.39
N ASN A 384 17.77 4.40 -4.72
CA ASN A 384 18.27 3.36 -5.61
C ASN A 384 19.35 2.57 -4.86
N GLY A 385 18.95 1.87 -3.80
CA GLY A 385 19.81 1.11 -2.92
C GLY A 385 19.63 -0.41 -3.07
N PRO A 386 20.40 -1.23 -2.32
CA PRO A 386 20.39 -2.70 -2.42
C PRO A 386 19.08 -3.34 -2.02
N VAL A 387 18.30 -2.72 -1.14
CA VAL A 387 16.98 -3.18 -0.69
C VAL A 387 15.92 -2.22 -1.20
N THR A 388 14.82 -2.76 -1.73
CA THR A 388 13.70 -1.95 -2.24
C THR A 388 13.09 -1.11 -1.12
N MET A 389 12.93 0.19 -1.39
CA MET A 389 12.21 1.11 -0.51
C MET A 389 10.74 1.18 -0.92
N PHE A 390 9.83 1.09 0.05
CA PHE A 390 8.40 1.24 -0.18
C PHE A 390 7.86 2.50 0.48
N ILE A 391 6.80 3.07 -0.12
CA ILE A 391 6.11 4.25 0.39
C ILE A 391 4.62 4.02 0.24
N THR A 392 3.82 4.18 1.29
CA THR A 392 2.37 4.26 1.14
C THR A 392 1.90 5.70 1.24
N VAL A 393 0.96 6.06 0.36
CA VAL A 393 0.52 7.45 0.18
C VAL A 393 -1.01 7.52 0.28
N PHE A 394 -1.52 8.36 1.18
CA PHE A 394 -2.95 8.64 1.29
C PHE A 394 -3.49 9.32 0.02
N PRO A 395 -4.76 9.09 -0.37
CA PRO A 395 -5.34 9.69 -1.58
C PRO A 395 -5.13 11.20 -1.68
N ASN A 396 -5.43 11.96 -0.63
CA ASN A 396 -5.22 13.42 -0.61
C ASN A 396 -3.74 13.83 -0.72
N ARG A 397 -2.80 12.97 -0.32
CA ARG A 397 -1.36 13.19 -0.50
C ARG A 397 -0.88 12.80 -1.89
N GLN A 398 -1.57 11.86 -2.55
CA GLN A 398 -1.35 11.58 -3.97
C GLN A 398 -1.67 12.81 -4.82
N ASP A 399 -2.82 13.43 -4.59
CA ASP A 399 -3.25 14.63 -5.29
C ASP A 399 -2.27 15.79 -5.05
N GLU A 400 -1.92 16.09 -3.80
CA GLU A 400 -0.93 17.11 -3.43
C GLU A 400 0.44 16.86 -4.09
N PHE A 401 0.84 15.58 -4.20
CA PHE A 401 2.12 15.25 -4.82
C PHE A 401 2.09 15.48 -6.34
N ASP A 402 0.95 15.28 -6.95
CA ASP A 402 0.73 15.44 -8.39
C ASP A 402 0.35 16.87 -8.82
N GLU A 403 0.00 17.80 -7.89
CA GLU A 403 -0.39 19.18 -8.21
C GLU A 403 0.61 19.93 -9.11
N LYS A 404 1.89 19.62 -9.00
CA LYS A 404 2.94 20.23 -9.81
C LYS A 404 4.06 19.23 -10.12
N LYS A 405 4.68 19.38 -11.28
CA LYS A 405 5.83 18.56 -11.66
C LYS A 405 6.95 18.67 -10.63
N ARG A 406 7.40 17.52 -10.12
CA ARG A 406 8.47 17.40 -9.13
C ARG A 406 9.72 16.76 -9.72
N GLN A 407 10.88 17.10 -9.15
CA GLN A 407 12.11 16.38 -9.42
C GLN A 407 12.12 15.09 -8.60
N LEU A 408 12.18 13.94 -9.26
CA LEU A 408 12.27 12.62 -8.66
C LEU A 408 13.73 12.17 -8.72
N LYS A 409 14.45 12.37 -7.61
CA LYS A 409 15.86 12.02 -7.52
C LYS A 409 16.03 10.63 -6.90
N PRO A 410 16.71 9.68 -7.57
CA PRO A 410 16.97 8.35 -7.02
C PRO A 410 17.81 8.35 -5.73
N ASP A 411 18.47 9.44 -5.43
CA ASP A 411 19.26 9.68 -4.23
C ASP A 411 18.55 10.56 -3.18
N GLY A 412 17.23 10.76 -3.32
CA GLY A 412 16.44 11.60 -2.42
C GLY A 412 16.55 11.20 -0.95
N MET A 413 16.67 9.89 -0.68
CA MET A 413 16.95 9.33 0.66
C MET A 413 18.21 9.93 1.29
N TRP A 414 19.24 10.19 0.49
CA TRP A 414 20.54 10.68 0.96
C TRP A 414 20.65 12.21 0.97
N THR A 415 19.52 12.92 0.82
CA THR A 415 19.48 14.39 0.95
C THR A 415 20.04 14.80 2.32
N PRO A 416 21.14 15.56 2.40
CA PRO A 416 21.72 15.94 3.67
C PRO A 416 20.74 16.75 4.52
N LEU A 417 20.75 16.52 5.83
CA LEU A 417 20.02 17.38 6.76
C LEU A 417 20.58 18.80 6.69
N PRO A 418 19.75 19.83 6.72
CA PRO A 418 20.22 21.21 6.84
C PRO A 418 21.12 21.38 8.06
N LYS A 419 22.13 22.26 7.93
CA LYS A 419 23.08 22.52 9.02
C LYS A 419 22.37 22.89 10.32
N GLY A 420 22.74 22.26 11.42
CA GLY A 420 22.17 22.50 12.75
C GLY A 420 20.82 21.82 13.00
N THR A 421 20.24 21.13 12.00
CA THR A 421 18.94 20.46 12.19
C THR A 421 19.07 19.30 13.17
N LEU A 422 20.13 18.50 13.10
CA LEU A 422 20.29 17.36 13.98
C LEU A 422 20.46 17.81 15.45
N GLU A 423 21.23 18.84 15.72
CA GLU A 423 21.41 19.42 17.06
C GLU A 423 20.07 19.93 17.64
N LYS A 424 19.21 20.53 16.80
CA LYS A 424 17.88 20.96 17.21
C LYS A 424 16.98 19.77 17.50
N LEU A 425 16.97 18.74 16.65
CA LEU A 425 16.23 17.51 16.86
C LEU A 425 16.62 16.81 18.17
N TYR A 426 17.89 16.85 18.55
CA TYR A 426 18.37 16.30 19.83
C TYR A 426 17.83 17.01 21.07
N GLN A 427 17.18 18.16 20.94
CA GLN A 427 16.45 18.78 22.06
C GLN A 427 15.17 18.00 22.41
N SER A 428 14.59 17.25 21.44
CA SER A 428 13.48 16.33 21.71
C SER A 428 13.98 15.03 22.34
N ARG A 429 13.36 14.64 23.47
CA ARG A 429 13.59 13.33 24.09
C ARG A 429 13.05 12.21 23.21
N ILE A 430 11.88 12.41 22.61
CA ILE A 430 11.25 11.45 21.70
C ILE A 430 12.17 11.17 20.53
N PHE A 431 12.80 12.21 19.95
CA PHE A 431 13.75 12.03 18.85
C PHE A 431 14.97 11.22 19.30
N ARG A 432 15.60 11.55 20.44
CA ARG A 432 16.76 10.81 20.95
C ARG A 432 16.42 9.32 21.17
N GLN A 433 15.28 9.02 21.79
CA GLN A 433 14.83 7.65 21.97
C GLN A 433 14.62 6.90 20.65
N ALA A 434 14.18 7.61 19.61
CA ALA A 434 13.92 7.01 18.30
C ALA A 434 15.17 6.90 17.43
N TYR A 435 16.12 7.83 17.57
CA TYR A 435 17.27 7.94 16.69
C TYR A 435 18.46 7.10 17.15
N GLU A 436 18.67 6.92 18.48
CA GLU A 436 19.79 6.14 18.97
C GLU A 436 19.49 4.63 18.89
N PRO A 437 20.47 3.79 18.45
CA PRO A 437 20.28 2.35 18.32
C PRO A 437 19.91 1.66 19.63
N ASP A 438 20.35 2.21 20.75
CA ASP A 438 20.12 1.78 22.15
C ASP A 438 19.15 2.72 22.89
N GLY A 439 18.42 3.58 22.17
CA GLY A 439 17.54 4.58 22.77
C GLY A 439 16.35 4.02 23.53
N MET A 440 16.00 2.75 23.30
CA MET A 440 14.92 2.03 24.02
C MET A 440 15.17 0.52 24.01
N GLU A 441 14.78 -0.12 25.11
CA GLU A 441 14.67 -1.58 25.22
C GLU A 441 13.32 -2.07 24.64
N PRO A 442 13.20 -3.32 24.15
CA PRO A 442 11.94 -3.86 23.59
C PRO A 442 10.73 -3.73 24.52
N LYS A 443 10.94 -3.85 25.84
CA LYS A 443 9.86 -3.69 26.86
C LYS A 443 9.28 -2.27 26.88
N GLU A 444 10.02 -1.28 26.41
CA GLU A 444 9.63 0.14 26.39
C GLU A 444 8.87 0.53 25.11
N PHE A 445 8.97 -0.26 24.03
CA PHE A 445 8.36 0.06 22.73
C PHE A 445 6.86 0.38 22.82
N ILE A 446 6.13 -0.34 23.66
CA ILE A 446 4.68 -0.15 23.80
C ILE A 446 4.31 1.13 24.55
N SER A 447 5.18 1.62 25.43
CA SER A 447 5.00 2.85 26.20
C SER A 447 5.64 4.08 25.55
N PHE A 448 6.40 3.90 24.48
CA PHE A 448 6.93 5.00 23.66
C PHE A 448 5.79 5.91 23.21
N VAL A 449 5.93 7.22 23.37
CA VAL A 449 4.82 8.17 23.17
C VAL A 449 4.08 8.00 21.85
N PRO A 450 4.75 7.93 20.68
CA PRO A 450 4.08 7.67 19.40
C PRO A 450 3.35 6.32 19.38
N SER A 451 3.96 5.26 19.97
CA SER A 451 3.37 3.93 20.02
C SER A 451 2.09 3.92 20.86
N ALA A 452 2.15 4.48 22.07
CA ALA A 452 1.01 4.52 22.98
C ALA A 452 -0.17 5.31 22.40
N ARG A 453 0.09 6.49 21.81
CA ARG A 453 -0.93 7.31 21.12
C ARG A 453 -1.59 6.55 19.97
N THR A 454 -0.79 5.88 19.14
CA THR A 454 -1.30 5.15 17.98
C THR A 454 -2.08 3.90 18.37
N LEU A 455 -1.57 3.11 19.34
CA LEU A 455 -2.29 1.93 19.82
C LEU A 455 -3.63 2.28 20.44
N LYS A 456 -3.69 3.40 21.20
CA LYS A 456 -4.96 3.89 21.72
C LYS A 456 -5.93 4.23 20.60
N GLN A 457 -5.52 5.03 19.62
CA GLN A 457 -6.37 5.42 18.49
C GLN A 457 -6.84 4.20 17.67
N PHE A 458 -5.96 3.23 17.43
CA PHE A 458 -6.33 2.01 16.72
C PHE A 458 -7.28 1.13 17.51
N GLY A 459 -7.09 1.04 18.84
CA GLY A 459 -7.97 0.32 19.74
C GLY A 459 -9.38 0.94 19.80
N ASP A 460 -9.45 2.27 19.94
CA ASP A 460 -10.73 3.00 19.97
C ASP A 460 -11.51 2.80 18.64
N ALA A 461 -10.84 2.98 17.50
CA ALA A 461 -11.47 2.77 16.18
C ALA A 461 -11.86 1.29 15.93
N TYR A 462 -11.08 0.36 16.46
CA TYR A 462 -11.42 -1.06 16.39
C TYR A 462 -12.66 -1.41 17.22
N ASP A 463 -12.81 -0.82 18.40
CA ASP A 463 -14.02 -0.99 19.22
C ASP A 463 -15.27 -0.42 18.51
N GLU A 464 -15.19 0.79 17.93
CA GLU A 464 -16.26 1.36 17.11
C GLU A 464 -16.63 0.47 15.91
N PHE A 465 -15.62 -0.10 15.26
CA PHE A 465 -15.83 -1.03 14.15
C PHE A 465 -16.54 -2.31 14.62
N LEU A 466 -16.11 -2.94 15.71
CA LEU A 466 -16.76 -4.14 16.25
C LEU A 466 -18.19 -3.85 16.74
N GLU A 467 -18.44 -2.69 17.36
CA GLU A 467 -19.78 -2.28 17.73
C GLU A 467 -20.68 -2.16 16.50
N TRP A 468 -20.20 -1.54 15.43
CA TRP A 468 -20.95 -1.44 14.19
C TRP A 468 -21.23 -2.82 13.57
N MET A 469 -20.27 -3.73 13.61
CA MET A 469 -20.46 -5.10 13.14
C MET A 469 -21.58 -5.83 13.90
N CYS A 470 -21.77 -5.56 15.19
CA CYS A 470 -22.75 -6.22 16.05
C CYS A 470 -24.11 -5.51 16.09
N LYS A 471 -24.18 -4.20 15.87
CA LYS A 471 -25.43 -3.44 15.89
C LYS A 471 -26.28 -3.74 14.64
N GLY A 472 -27.58 -3.97 14.86
CA GLY A 472 -28.59 -4.18 13.80
C GLY A 472 -29.03 -2.87 13.18
#